data_b90a89f8f038eff39eb5ec06ff0a0d00
#
_entry.id   b90a89f8f038eff39eb5ec06ff0a0d00
#
_cell.length_a   1.000
_cell.length_b   1.000
_cell.length_c   1.000
_cell.angle_alpha   90.00
_cell.angle_beta   90.00
_cell.angle_gamma   90.00
#
_symmetry.space_group_name_H-M   'P 1'
#
loop_
_entity.id
_entity.type
_entity.pdbx_description
1 polymer ?
#
loop_
_entity_poly.entity_id
_entity_poly.type
_entity_poly.pdbx_seq_one_letter_code
_entity_poly.pdbx_strand_id
1 'polypeptide(L)'
;MINYNHKEVEEKWQKHWYENKRFEAIDFSEKPKYYALVEFPYPSGAGMHVGHIRAYSSLEIIARKRRMEGYNVLFPIGFDADLASRTQCTLGF
;
A
#
# COMPACT_ATOMS: atom_id res chain seq x y z
N MET A 1 -32.24 2.70 -10.40
CA MET A 1 -31.17 3.15 -9.51
C MET A 1 -29.95 2.25 -9.71
N ILE A 2 -28.78 2.85 -9.91
CA ILE A 2 -27.54 2.10 -10.05
C ILE A 2 -27.03 1.74 -8.65
N ASN A 3 -26.91 0.44 -8.40
CA ASN A 3 -26.34 -0.02 -7.13
C ASN A 3 -24.81 0.02 -7.18
N TYR A 4 -24.22 0.54 -6.12
CA TYR A 4 -22.79 0.56 -5.99
C TYR A 4 -22.26 -0.85 -5.70
N ASN A 5 -21.41 -1.37 -6.58
CA ASN A 5 -20.77 -2.65 -6.39
C ASN A 5 -19.29 -2.44 -6.08
N HIS A 6 -18.93 -2.50 -4.81
CA HIS A 6 -17.58 -2.23 -4.37
C HIS A 6 -16.55 -3.23 -4.93
N LYS A 7 -16.93 -4.48 -5.13
CA LYS A 7 -16.03 -5.51 -5.66
C LYS A 7 -15.56 -5.19 -7.08
N GLU A 8 -16.49 -4.78 -7.94
CA GLU A 8 -16.14 -4.39 -9.31
C GLU A 8 -15.25 -3.16 -9.34
N VAL A 9 -15.55 -2.17 -8.51
CA VAL A 9 -14.77 -0.94 -8.41
C VAL A 9 -13.37 -1.23 -7.90
N GLU A 10 -13.25 -2.05 -6.87
CA GLU A 10 -11.95 -2.43 -6.31
C GLU A 10 -11.08 -3.18 -7.32
N GLU A 11 -11.64 -4.17 -8.02
CA GLU A 11 -10.91 -4.92 -9.05
C GLU A 11 -10.43 -4.00 -10.18
N LYS A 12 -11.29 -3.12 -10.65
CA LYS A 12 -10.98 -2.16 -11.70
C LYS A 12 -9.79 -1.30 -11.34
N TRP A 13 -9.82 -0.70 -10.14
CA TRP A 13 -8.77 0.22 -9.74
C TRP A 13 -7.48 -0.47 -9.33
N GLN A 14 -7.53 -1.64 -8.69
CA GLN A 14 -6.34 -2.43 -8.40
C GLN A 14 -5.59 -2.80 -9.67
N LYS A 15 -6.33 -3.26 -10.69
CA LYS A 15 -5.73 -3.58 -11.98
C LYS A 15 -5.11 -2.35 -12.64
N HIS A 16 -5.81 -1.23 -12.64
CA HIS A 16 -5.33 0.02 -13.20
C HIS A 16 -4.05 0.49 -12.53
N TRP A 17 -4.02 0.48 -11.22
CA TRP A 17 -2.84 0.90 -10.45
C TRP A 17 -1.65 -0.01 -10.72
N TYR A 18 -1.87 -1.30 -10.77
CA TYR A 18 -0.82 -2.27 -11.03
C TYR A 18 -0.23 -2.12 -12.43
N GLU A 19 -1.08 -2.04 -13.44
CA GLU A 19 -0.66 -1.92 -14.84
C GLU A 19 0.08 -0.61 -15.12
N ASN A 20 -0.35 0.48 -14.50
CA ASN A 20 0.23 1.81 -14.73
C ASN A 20 1.28 2.21 -13.69
N LYS A 21 1.57 1.34 -12.72
CA LYS A 21 2.54 1.59 -11.65
C LYS A 21 2.35 2.96 -11.00
N ARG A 22 1.11 3.29 -10.67
CA ARG A 22 0.70 4.63 -10.21
C ARG A 22 1.38 5.09 -8.93
N PHE A 23 1.80 4.14 -8.09
CA PHE A 23 2.38 4.45 -6.78
C PHE A 23 3.88 4.18 -6.73
N GLU A 24 4.51 3.95 -7.87
CA GLU A 24 5.94 3.71 -7.93
C GLU A 24 6.73 5.00 -7.72
N ALA A 25 7.74 4.96 -6.87
CA ALA A 25 8.69 6.04 -6.72
C ALA A 25 9.68 6.01 -7.88
N ILE A 26 10.08 7.17 -8.35
CA ILE A 26 10.98 7.29 -9.50
C ILE A 26 12.36 7.77 -9.03
N ASP A 27 13.40 7.02 -9.38
CA ASP A 27 14.77 7.39 -9.07
C ASP A 27 15.17 8.64 -9.87
N PHE A 28 15.93 9.52 -9.21
CA PHE A 28 16.45 10.75 -9.81
C PHE A 28 15.36 11.70 -10.36
N SER A 29 14.15 11.63 -9.78
CA SER A 29 13.09 12.56 -10.12
C SER A 29 13.41 13.98 -9.63
N GLU A 30 12.97 15.00 -10.39
CA GLU A 30 13.10 16.39 -9.97
C GLU A 30 12.14 16.79 -8.86
N LYS A 31 11.10 15.98 -8.64
CA LYS A 31 10.12 16.23 -7.59
C LYS A 31 10.74 16.07 -6.20
N PRO A 32 10.28 16.85 -5.20
CA PRO A 32 10.74 16.68 -3.83
C PRO A 32 10.47 15.26 -3.34
N LYS A 33 11.42 14.71 -2.61
CA LYS A 33 11.32 13.35 -2.09
C LYS A 33 10.49 13.33 -0.82
N TYR A 34 9.68 12.29 -0.66
CA TYR A 34 8.97 12.02 0.57
C TYR A 34 9.03 10.52 0.86
N TYR A 35 9.62 10.18 1.99
CA TYR A 35 9.78 8.78 2.40
C TYR A 35 8.82 8.48 3.53
N ALA A 36 7.76 7.73 3.23
CA ALA A 36 6.79 7.29 4.22
C ALA A 36 7.23 5.93 4.77
N LEU A 37 7.81 5.94 5.94
CA LEU A 37 8.35 4.73 6.56
C LEU A 37 7.32 4.12 7.50
N VAL A 38 6.98 2.86 7.25
CA VAL A 38 6.12 2.08 8.12
C VAL A 38 6.84 0.78 8.48
N GLU A 39 6.62 0.33 9.72
CA GLU A 39 7.18 -0.94 10.16
C GLU A 39 6.56 -2.10 9.40
N PHE A 40 7.39 -3.04 8.93
CA PHE A 40 6.85 -4.21 8.23
C PHE A 40 6.08 -5.13 9.18
N PRO A 41 5.11 -5.92 8.66
CA PRO A 41 4.34 -6.83 9.51
C PRO A 41 5.23 -7.91 10.12
N TYR A 42 5.02 -8.20 11.38
CA TYR A 42 5.74 -9.24 12.12
C TYR A 42 4.77 -10.38 12.51
N PRO A 43 5.28 -11.57 12.81
CA PRO A 43 4.41 -12.69 13.18
C PRO A 43 3.56 -12.39 14.41
N SER A 44 2.23 -12.49 14.24
CA SER A 44 1.27 -12.16 15.28
C SER A 44 0.00 -13.00 15.05
N GLY A 45 0.04 -14.27 15.42
CA GLY A 45 -1.06 -15.17 15.17
C GLY A 45 -1.21 -15.54 13.69
N ALA A 46 -2.40 -15.41 13.13
CA ALA A 46 -2.72 -15.89 11.78
C ALA A 46 -2.41 -14.89 10.65
N GLY A 47 -1.78 -13.77 10.95
CA GLY A 47 -1.48 -12.76 9.95
C GLY A 47 -1.50 -11.36 10.54
N MET A 48 -2.01 -10.40 9.79
CA MET A 48 -2.10 -9.02 10.25
C MET A 48 -3.27 -8.80 11.21
N HIS A 49 -3.14 -7.85 12.10
CA HIS A 49 -4.17 -7.52 13.09
C HIS A 49 -4.61 -6.04 12.97
N VAL A 50 -5.56 -5.64 13.82
CA VAL A 50 -6.14 -4.29 13.80
C VAL A 50 -5.09 -3.18 13.95
N GLY A 51 -4.03 -3.42 14.71
CA GLY A 51 -2.94 -2.47 14.86
C GLY A 51 -2.22 -2.16 13.55
N HIS A 52 -2.09 -3.14 12.68
CA HIS A 52 -1.51 -2.94 11.35
C HIS A 52 -2.39 -2.03 10.49
N ILE A 53 -3.71 -2.20 10.57
CA ILE A 53 -4.65 -1.36 9.83
C ILE A 53 -4.46 0.11 10.22
N ARG A 54 -4.33 0.38 11.50
CA ARG A 54 -4.13 1.75 12.00
C ARG A 54 -2.87 2.39 11.41
N ALA A 55 -1.75 1.69 11.50
CA ALA A 55 -0.47 2.21 11.04
C ALA A 55 -0.45 2.39 9.51
N TYR A 56 -0.85 1.36 8.79
CA TYR A 56 -0.75 1.36 7.33
C TYR A 56 -1.76 2.30 6.68
N SER A 57 -2.99 2.34 7.18
CA SER A 57 -4.01 3.23 6.63
C SER A 57 -3.66 4.69 6.85
N SER A 58 -3.15 5.04 8.02
CA SER A 58 -2.75 6.41 8.33
C SER A 58 -1.63 6.89 7.41
N LEU A 59 -0.60 6.06 7.21
CA LEU A 59 0.52 6.42 6.34
C LEU A 59 0.14 6.37 4.86
N GLU A 60 -0.77 5.49 4.48
CA GLU A 60 -1.31 5.45 3.13
C GLU A 60 -1.99 6.76 2.76
N ILE A 61 -2.81 7.31 3.67
CA ILE A 61 -3.48 8.58 3.46
C ILE A 61 -2.46 9.71 3.27
N ILE A 62 -1.45 9.76 4.11
CA ILE A 62 -0.39 10.76 4.01
C ILE A 62 0.38 10.60 2.69
N ALA A 63 0.71 9.38 2.32
CA ALA A 63 1.43 9.10 1.09
C ALA A 63 0.64 9.56 -0.14
N ARG A 64 -0.65 9.29 -0.17
CA ARG A 64 -1.54 9.74 -1.26
C ARG A 64 -1.63 11.26 -1.32
N LYS A 65 -1.77 11.89 -0.15
CA LYS A 65 -1.82 13.36 -0.07
C LYS A 65 -0.53 13.98 -0.62
N ARG A 66 0.62 13.50 -0.19
CA ARG A 66 1.91 14.00 -0.66
C ARG A 66 2.11 13.78 -2.17
N ARG A 67 1.66 12.65 -2.67
CA ARG A 67 1.72 12.38 -4.11
C ARG A 67 0.87 13.36 -4.91
N MET A 68 -0.32 13.70 -4.41
CA MET A 68 -1.17 14.72 -5.02
C MET A 68 -0.58 16.12 -4.94
N GLU A 69 0.23 16.39 -3.93
CA GLU A 69 0.94 17.67 -3.77
C GLU A 69 2.19 17.78 -4.66
N GLY A 70 2.52 16.75 -5.40
CA GLY A 70 3.64 16.76 -6.33
C GLY A 70 4.93 16.15 -5.81
N TYR A 71 4.91 15.47 -4.67
CA TYR A 71 6.09 14.78 -4.15
C TYR A 71 6.33 13.46 -4.88
N ASN A 72 7.58 13.07 -4.94
CA ASN A 72 7.98 11.72 -5.34
C ASN A 72 7.99 10.85 -4.08
N VAL A 73 6.95 10.05 -3.91
CA VAL A 73 6.71 9.33 -2.65
C VAL A 73 7.20 7.90 -2.74
N LEU A 74 8.04 7.53 -1.78
CA LEU A 74 8.45 6.14 -1.56
C LEU A 74 7.72 5.62 -0.31
N PHE A 75 6.83 4.67 -0.50
CA PHE A 75 6.08 4.03 0.57
C PHE A 75 6.27 2.52 0.47
N PRO A 76 7.45 2.00 0.89
CA PRO A 76 7.76 0.59 0.74
C PRO A 76 7.12 -0.26 1.83
N ILE A 77 6.90 -1.52 1.50
CA ILE A 77 6.51 -2.54 2.47
C ILE A 77 7.37 -3.78 2.25
N GLY A 78 7.70 -4.45 3.34
CA GLY A 78 8.40 -5.72 3.30
C GLY A 78 7.74 -6.72 4.21
N PHE A 79 8.31 -7.91 4.31
CA PHE A 79 7.78 -8.96 5.16
C PHE A 79 8.90 -9.55 5.99
N ASP A 80 8.58 -9.88 7.25
CA ASP A 80 9.46 -10.68 8.09
C ASP A 80 9.57 -12.08 7.47
N ALA A 81 10.76 -12.70 7.54
CA ALA A 81 11.00 -13.99 6.91
C ALA A 81 10.03 -15.08 7.39
N ASP A 82 9.69 -15.07 8.68
CA ASP A 82 8.77 -16.05 9.26
C ASP A 82 7.32 -15.78 8.87
N LEU A 83 6.99 -14.55 8.56
CA LEU A 83 5.63 -14.14 8.21
C LEU A 83 5.36 -14.19 6.71
N ALA A 84 6.39 -14.14 5.88
CA ALA A 84 6.25 -13.98 4.43
C ALA A 84 5.30 -14.99 3.80
N SER A 85 5.45 -16.27 4.09
CA SER A 85 4.60 -17.32 3.52
C SER A 85 3.13 -17.20 3.96
N ARG A 86 2.91 -16.88 5.22
CA ARG A 86 1.56 -16.72 5.77
C ARG A 86 0.89 -15.47 5.21
N THR A 87 1.63 -14.39 5.15
CA THR A 87 1.11 -13.11 4.67
C THR A 87 0.76 -13.17 3.19
N GLN A 88 1.55 -13.86 2.38
CA GLN A 88 1.26 -14.04 0.98
C GLN A 88 -0.09 -14.73 0.76
N CYS A 89 -0.37 -15.78 1.53
CA CYS A 89 -1.66 -16.47 1.44
C CYS A 89 -2.82 -15.57 1.85
N THR A 90 -2.60 -14.73 2.85
CA THR A 90 -3.65 -13.86 3.39
C THR A 90 -3.92 -12.65 2.48
N LEU A 91 -2.87 -12.05 1.93
CA LEU A 91 -2.97 -10.82 1.16
C LEU A 91 -3.02 -11.03 -0.36
N GLY A 92 -2.76 -12.24 -0.83
CA GLY A 92 -2.80 -12.56 -2.26
C GLY A 92 -1.64 -12.01 -3.08
N PHE A 93 -0.50 -11.79 -2.45
CA PHE A 93 0.71 -11.33 -3.15
C PHE A 93 1.42 -12.44 -3.90
#